data_9f511547b505665e02f8f2d03faef755
#
_entry.id   9f511547b505665e02f8f2d03faef755
#
_cell.length_a   1.000
_cell.length_b   1.000
_cell.length_c   1.000
_cell.angle_alpha   90.00
_cell.angle_beta   90.00
_cell.angle_gamma   90.00
#
_symmetry.space_group_name_H-M   'P 1'
#
loop_
_entity.id
_entity.type
_entity.pdbx_description
1 polymer ?
#
loop_
_entity_poly.entity_id
_entity_poly.type
_entity_poly.pdbx_seq_one_letter_code
_entity_poly.pdbx_strand_id
1 'polypeptide(L)'
;QIVLNHVTKQFTTKTLGTVTAVNDFNLTIKEGECFSFLGPSGCGKTTTLRMIAGFEDLSDGEIHLCGRPVSIKSKNLYVPPEERGLGMVFQSFAVWPHMNIFENVAFPLRVRKVPKAEMIERVKMALKHTSLDGMEKVYPGNLSGGQQQRIALARAIVTNPKVMLLDEPLSNLDPKLRETMRFEIKELQKKFNFTIIFVTHDQSEAMALSDRMMVMDMG
;
A
#
# COMPACT_ATOMS: atom_id res chain seq x y z
N GLN A 1 -7.55 9.91 8.21
CA GLN A 1 -7.46 9.16 9.47
C GLN A 1 -7.79 7.69 9.25
N ILE A 2 -7.05 6.79 9.90
CA ILE A 2 -7.28 5.33 9.90
C ILE A 2 -7.43 4.93 11.36
N VAL A 3 -8.44 4.13 11.68
CA VAL A 3 -8.71 3.66 13.04
C VAL A 3 -8.92 2.15 13.02
N LEU A 4 -8.18 1.46 13.85
CA LEU A 4 -8.31 0.03 14.15
C LEU A 4 -8.72 -0.08 15.62
N ASN A 5 -9.84 -0.75 15.91
CA ASN A 5 -10.34 -0.96 17.27
C ASN A 5 -10.52 -2.46 17.51
N HIS A 6 -9.80 -2.98 18.51
CA HIS A 6 -9.87 -4.38 18.94
C HIS A 6 -9.71 -5.40 17.79
N VAL A 7 -8.85 -5.05 16.80
CA VAL A 7 -8.67 -5.88 15.59
C VAL A 7 -7.96 -7.17 15.94
N THR A 8 -8.59 -8.28 15.62
CA THR A 8 -8.03 -9.63 15.79
C THR A 8 -8.10 -10.39 14.47
N LYS A 9 -7.00 -11.10 14.13
CA LYS A 9 -6.95 -12.03 13.01
C LYS A 9 -6.41 -13.38 13.44
N GLN A 10 -7.21 -14.39 13.18
CA GLN A 10 -6.88 -15.80 13.40
C GLN A 10 -6.95 -16.57 12.09
N PHE A 11 -6.00 -17.46 11.88
CA PHE A 11 -5.98 -18.40 10.78
C PHE A 11 -6.13 -19.82 11.32
N THR A 12 -7.08 -20.58 10.80
CA THR A 12 -7.24 -21.99 11.14
C THR A 12 -6.60 -22.86 10.08
N THR A 13 -5.59 -23.63 10.43
CA THR A 13 -4.90 -24.56 9.55
C THR A 13 -5.11 -26.00 10.04
N LYS A 14 -5.14 -26.94 9.11
CA LYS A 14 -5.33 -28.37 9.44
C LYS A 14 -4.17 -28.97 10.25
N THR A 15 -2.97 -28.38 10.13
CA THR A 15 -1.74 -28.91 10.74
C THR A 15 -1.36 -28.25 12.05
N LEU A 16 -1.63 -26.93 12.19
CA LEU A 16 -1.19 -26.12 13.34
C LEU A 16 -2.35 -25.67 14.23
N GLY A 17 -3.60 -26.04 13.91
CA GLY A 17 -4.77 -25.53 14.61
C GLY A 17 -5.01 -24.04 14.32
N THR A 18 -5.47 -23.29 15.33
CA THR A 18 -5.72 -21.85 15.22
C THR A 18 -4.48 -21.07 15.61
N VAL A 19 -3.96 -20.26 14.67
CA VAL A 19 -2.83 -19.35 14.90
C VAL A 19 -3.37 -17.92 14.90
N THR A 20 -3.09 -17.17 15.97
CA THR A 20 -3.44 -15.74 16.06
C THR A 20 -2.29 -14.91 15.48
N ALA A 21 -2.53 -14.26 14.36
CA ALA A 21 -1.55 -13.41 13.67
C ALA A 21 -1.58 -11.96 14.15
N VAL A 22 -2.73 -11.48 14.63
CA VAL A 22 -2.94 -10.15 15.21
C VAL A 22 -3.95 -10.32 16.35
N ASN A 23 -3.67 -9.75 17.52
CA ASN A 23 -4.48 -9.94 18.71
C ASN A 23 -4.84 -8.61 19.39
N ASP A 24 -6.14 -8.32 19.48
CA ASP A 24 -6.70 -7.13 20.16
C ASP A 24 -5.97 -5.81 19.81
N PHE A 25 -5.71 -5.61 18.53
CA PHE A 25 -4.86 -4.56 18.04
C PHE A 25 -5.61 -3.22 17.93
N ASN A 26 -5.09 -2.18 18.58
CA ASN A 26 -5.67 -0.85 18.62
C ASN A 26 -4.70 0.18 18.07
N LEU A 27 -5.11 0.97 17.07
CA LEU A 27 -4.26 1.97 16.43
C LEU A 27 -5.08 3.09 15.80
N THR A 28 -4.59 4.32 15.96
CA THR A 28 -5.09 5.48 15.22
C THR A 28 -3.93 6.15 14.47
N ILE A 29 -4.09 6.30 13.15
CA ILE A 29 -3.16 7.02 12.26
C ILE A 29 -3.86 8.29 11.78
N LYS A 30 -3.19 9.43 11.90
CA LYS A 30 -3.73 10.74 11.52
C LYS A 30 -3.73 10.92 10.00
N GLU A 31 -4.53 11.83 9.51
CA GLU A 31 -4.53 12.21 8.10
C GLU A 31 -3.19 12.89 7.74
N GLY A 32 -2.63 12.53 6.58
CA GLY A 32 -1.34 13.03 6.12
C GLY A 32 -0.11 12.44 6.83
N GLU A 33 -0.32 11.57 7.83
CA GLU A 33 0.77 10.93 8.58
C GLU A 33 1.44 9.81 7.75
N CYS A 34 2.76 9.73 7.82
CA CYS A 34 3.51 8.54 7.39
C CYS A 34 3.77 7.65 8.62
N PHE A 35 3.12 6.51 8.65
CA PHE A 35 3.19 5.56 9.76
C PHE A 35 3.85 4.25 9.33
N SER A 36 4.82 3.74 10.10
CA SER A 36 5.47 2.46 9.80
C SER A 36 5.13 1.36 10.76
N PHE A 37 4.91 0.15 10.22
CA PHE A 37 5.01 -1.10 10.96
C PHE A 37 6.42 -1.67 10.78
N LEU A 38 7.16 -1.79 11.87
CA LEU A 38 8.51 -2.35 11.93
C LEU A 38 8.50 -3.65 12.73
N GLY A 39 9.22 -4.67 12.28
CA GLY A 39 9.37 -5.92 13.02
C GLY A 39 9.85 -7.09 12.16
N PRO A 40 10.14 -8.25 12.76
CA PRO A 40 10.61 -9.42 12.04
C PRO A 40 9.53 -10.01 11.11
N SER A 41 9.95 -10.89 10.20
CA SER A 41 9.01 -11.63 9.36
C SER A 41 8.07 -12.49 10.22
N GLY A 42 6.78 -12.50 9.87
CA GLY A 42 5.76 -13.29 10.58
C GLY A 42 5.12 -12.64 11.80
N CYS A 43 5.52 -11.42 12.22
CA CYS A 43 4.94 -10.74 13.39
C CYS A 43 3.58 -10.04 13.12
N GLY A 44 2.93 -10.23 11.98
CA GLY A 44 1.58 -9.71 11.71
C GLY A 44 1.50 -8.42 10.88
N LYS A 45 2.61 -7.75 10.51
CA LYS A 45 2.62 -6.48 9.75
C LYS A 45 1.83 -6.54 8.44
N THR A 46 2.21 -7.46 7.55
CA THR A 46 1.55 -7.66 6.26
C THR A 46 0.10 -8.12 6.44
N THR A 47 -0.20 -8.92 7.46
CA THR A 47 -1.58 -9.31 7.79
C THR A 47 -2.42 -8.10 8.17
N THR A 48 -1.90 -7.23 9.04
CA THR A 48 -2.57 -5.96 9.41
C THR A 48 -2.78 -5.07 8.19
N LEU A 49 -1.76 -4.93 7.35
CA LEU A 49 -1.87 -4.15 6.12
C LEU A 49 -2.95 -4.72 5.17
N ARG A 50 -3.00 -6.05 5.02
CA ARG A 50 -4.00 -6.73 4.17
C ARG A 50 -5.42 -6.60 4.71
N MET A 51 -5.61 -6.59 6.03
CA MET A 51 -6.91 -6.31 6.64
C MET A 51 -7.36 -4.87 6.35
N ILE A 52 -6.47 -3.89 6.46
CA ILE A 52 -6.75 -2.49 6.09
C ILE A 52 -7.08 -2.37 4.60
N ALA A 53 -6.34 -3.08 3.74
CA ALA A 53 -6.56 -3.11 2.30
C ALA A 53 -7.87 -3.82 1.90
N GLY A 54 -8.38 -4.73 2.73
CA GLY A 54 -9.54 -5.56 2.44
C GLY A 54 -9.22 -6.85 1.67
N PHE A 55 -7.98 -7.32 1.68
CA PHE A 55 -7.60 -8.64 1.16
C PHE A 55 -7.81 -9.75 2.20
N GLU A 56 -7.90 -9.37 3.47
CA GLU A 56 -8.19 -10.26 4.59
C GLU A 56 -9.35 -9.71 5.41
N ASP A 57 -10.30 -10.55 5.78
CA ASP A 57 -11.37 -10.18 6.71
C ASP A 57 -10.89 -10.32 8.17
N LEU A 58 -11.50 -9.56 9.07
CA LEU A 58 -11.26 -9.63 10.50
C LEU A 58 -11.82 -10.93 11.08
N SER A 59 -11.16 -11.48 12.13
CA SER A 59 -11.78 -12.46 13.03
C SER A 59 -12.61 -11.77 14.10
N ASP A 60 -12.19 -10.58 14.56
CA ASP A 60 -12.94 -9.70 15.48
C ASP A 60 -12.47 -8.25 15.35
N GLY A 61 -13.25 -7.29 15.89
CA GLY A 61 -12.96 -5.88 15.88
C GLY A 61 -13.52 -5.10 14.68
N GLU A 62 -12.98 -3.89 14.50
CA GLU A 62 -13.45 -3.00 13.45
C GLU A 62 -12.33 -2.13 12.85
N ILE A 63 -12.47 -1.78 11.57
CA ILE A 63 -11.58 -0.87 10.83
C ILE A 63 -12.38 0.25 10.20
N HIS A 64 -11.91 1.49 10.40
CA HIS A 64 -12.45 2.68 9.78
C HIS A 64 -11.39 3.39 8.94
N LEU A 65 -11.75 3.84 7.73
CA LEU A 65 -10.91 4.62 6.82
C LEU A 65 -11.56 5.96 6.52
N CYS A 66 -10.87 7.05 6.79
CA CYS A 66 -11.36 8.41 6.54
C CYS A 66 -12.76 8.69 7.14
N GLY A 67 -13.01 8.19 8.36
CA GLY A 67 -14.29 8.31 9.06
C GLY A 67 -15.38 7.34 8.60
N ARG A 68 -15.12 6.49 7.59
CA ARG A 68 -16.06 5.48 7.08
C ARG A 68 -15.68 4.10 7.62
N PRO A 69 -16.62 3.32 8.19
CA PRO A 69 -16.37 1.93 8.53
C PRO A 69 -16.17 1.09 7.25
N VAL A 70 -15.13 0.25 7.23
CA VAL A 70 -14.83 -0.64 6.10
C VAL A 70 -14.83 -2.12 6.46
N SER A 71 -14.66 -2.43 7.76
CA SER A 71 -14.87 -3.78 8.31
C SER A 71 -15.36 -3.64 9.72
N ILE A 72 -16.47 -4.31 10.07
CA ILE A 72 -16.99 -4.44 11.44
C ILE A 72 -17.49 -5.88 11.60
N LYS A 73 -16.75 -6.70 12.37
CA LYS A 73 -17.07 -8.13 12.47
C LYS A 73 -18.42 -8.39 13.12
N SER A 74 -18.74 -7.69 14.20
CA SER A 74 -20.02 -7.83 14.93
C SER A 74 -21.25 -7.48 14.09
N LYS A 75 -21.08 -6.67 13.02
CA LYS A 75 -22.16 -6.26 12.10
C LYS A 75 -22.10 -6.97 10.75
N ASN A 76 -21.17 -7.90 10.57
CA ASN A 76 -20.91 -8.57 9.30
C ASN A 76 -20.71 -7.57 8.13
N LEU A 77 -20.14 -6.39 8.42
CA LEU A 77 -19.84 -5.36 7.43
C LEU A 77 -18.44 -5.59 6.88
N TYR A 78 -18.33 -5.69 5.57
CA TYR A 78 -17.06 -5.82 4.86
C TYR A 78 -17.14 -5.09 3.52
N VAL A 79 -16.27 -4.10 3.34
CA VAL A 79 -16.08 -3.36 2.08
C VAL A 79 -14.93 -4.00 1.32
N PRO A 80 -15.12 -4.45 0.07
CA PRO A 80 -14.06 -5.08 -0.71
C PRO A 80 -12.96 -4.08 -1.08
N PRO A 81 -11.73 -4.56 -1.44
CA PRO A 81 -10.55 -3.71 -1.68
C PRO A 81 -10.77 -2.59 -2.70
N GLU A 82 -11.43 -2.89 -3.81
CA GLU A 82 -11.70 -1.96 -4.91
C GLU A 82 -12.59 -0.78 -4.51
N GLU A 83 -13.40 -0.93 -3.46
CA GLU A 83 -14.32 0.10 -2.95
C GLU A 83 -13.73 0.90 -1.78
N ARG A 84 -12.57 0.51 -1.23
CA ARG A 84 -11.92 1.22 -0.11
C ARG A 84 -11.21 2.51 -0.53
N GLY A 85 -10.97 2.70 -1.82
CA GLY A 85 -10.36 3.93 -2.34
C GLY A 85 -8.88 4.11 -1.97
N LEU A 86 -8.17 3.02 -1.74
CA LEU A 86 -6.76 2.99 -1.35
C LEU A 86 -5.85 2.89 -2.58
N GLY A 87 -4.60 3.36 -2.46
CA GLY A 87 -3.49 2.98 -3.30
C GLY A 87 -2.65 1.90 -2.62
N MET A 88 -2.15 0.93 -3.37
CA MET A 88 -1.29 -0.12 -2.80
C MET A 88 -0.09 -0.43 -3.69
N VAL A 89 1.07 -0.58 -3.06
CA VAL A 89 2.31 -1.08 -3.66
C VAL A 89 2.71 -2.35 -2.94
N PHE A 90 2.85 -3.44 -3.69
CA PHE A 90 3.25 -4.74 -3.17
C PHE A 90 4.76 -4.92 -3.22
N GLN A 91 5.29 -5.80 -2.41
CA GLN A 91 6.71 -6.16 -2.38
C GLN A 91 7.25 -6.59 -3.75
N SER A 92 6.46 -7.33 -4.53
CA SER A 92 6.82 -7.79 -5.88
C SER A 92 6.54 -6.76 -6.98
N PHE A 93 6.15 -5.52 -6.61
CA PHE A 93 5.65 -4.44 -7.49
C PHE A 93 4.37 -4.81 -8.26
N ALA A 94 4.09 -6.08 -8.47
CA ALA A 94 2.92 -6.62 -9.18
C ALA A 94 2.65 -5.92 -10.54
N VAL A 95 3.71 -5.66 -11.29
CA VAL A 95 3.62 -5.04 -12.62
C VAL A 95 3.24 -6.10 -13.64
N TRP A 96 2.27 -5.81 -14.51
CA TRP A 96 1.82 -6.74 -15.56
C TRP A 96 2.78 -6.73 -16.75
N PRO A 97 3.48 -7.84 -17.04
CA PRO A 97 4.52 -7.86 -18.08
C PRO A 97 3.98 -7.77 -19.51
N HIS A 98 2.72 -8.13 -19.71
CA HIS A 98 2.03 -8.08 -21.01
C HIS A 98 1.41 -6.70 -21.32
N MET A 99 1.49 -5.75 -20.42
CA MET A 99 1.03 -4.36 -20.55
C MET A 99 2.23 -3.43 -20.59
N ASN A 100 2.21 -2.41 -21.45
CA ASN A 100 3.20 -1.32 -21.42
C ASN A 100 3.02 -0.44 -20.15
N ILE A 101 3.91 0.53 -19.93
CA ILE A 101 3.86 1.42 -18.76
C ILE A 101 2.54 2.18 -18.68
N PHE A 102 2.09 2.76 -19.81
CA PHE A 102 0.82 3.49 -19.85
C PHE A 102 -0.35 2.60 -19.44
N GLU A 103 -0.42 1.38 -19.98
CA GLU A 103 -1.50 0.43 -19.71
C GLU A 103 -1.51 -0.03 -18.24
N ASN A 104 -0.33 -0.29 -17.67
CA ASN A 104 -0.18 -0.62 -16.25
C ASN A 104 -0.75 0.48 -15.36
N VAL A 105 -0.39 1.75 -15.63
CA VAL A 105 -0.83 2.89 -14.82
C VAL A 105 -2.30 3.23 -15.09
N ALA A 106 -2.78 3.09 -16.33
CA ALA A 106 -4.17 3.36 -16.70
C ALA A 106 -5.17 2.32 -16.17
N PHE A 107 -4.71 1.11 -15.81
CA PHE A 107 -5.59 -0.01 -15.48
C PHE A 107 -6.63 0.32 -14.39
N PRO A 108 -6.27 0.88 -13.21
CA PRO A 108 -7.26 1.19 -12.17
C PRO A 108 -8.28 2.26 -12.62
N LEU A 109 -7.91 3.17 -13.52
CA LEU A 109 -8.85 4.14 -14.10
C LEU A 109 -9.81 3.49 -15.10
N ARG A 110 -9.34 2.48 -15.86
CA ARG A 110 -10.20 1.68 -16.75
C ARG A 110 -11.27 0.91 -15.97
N VAL A 111 -10.86 0.27 -14.86
CA VAL A 111 -11.80 -0.45 -13.96
C VAL A 111 -12.85 0.50 -13.40
N ARG A 112 -12.48 1.73 -13.06
CA ARG A 112 -13.40 2.78 -12.59
C ARG A 112 -14.18 3.47 -13.71
N LYS A 113 -14.01 3.03 -14.97
CA LYS A 113 -14.69 3.59 -16.16
C LYS A 113 -14.48 5.10 -16.34
N VAL A 114 -13.30 5.60 -15.98
CA VAL A 114 -12.94 7.01 -16.17
C VAL A 114 -12.90 7.35 -17.66
N PRO A 115 -13.43 8.50 -18.11
CA PRO A 115 -13.42 8.91 -19.52
C PRO A 115 -12.00 8.94 -20.09
N LYS A 116 -11.85 8.51 -21.35
CA LYS A 116 -10.53 8.33 -22.00
C LYS A 116 -9.65 9.57 -21.96
N ALA A 117 -10.21 10.76 -22.20
CA ALA A 117 -9.46 12.01 -22.17
C ALA A 117 -8.90 12.29 -20.77
N GLU A 118 -9.72 12.18 -19.74
CA GLU A 118 -9.31 12.35 -18.34
C GLU A 118 -8.28 11.29 -17.92
N MET A 119 -8.49 10.04 -18.31
CA MET A 119 -7.54 8.95 -18.03
C MET A 119 -6.15 9.25 -18.62
N ILE A 120 -6.06 9.73 -19.85
CA ILE A 120 -4.78 10.09 -20.49
C ILE A 120 -4.06 11.18 -19.70
N GLU A 121 -4.76 12.22 -19.28
CA GLU A 121 -4.17 13.32 -18.52
C GLU A 121 -3.70 12.86 -17.12
N ARG A 122 -4.51 12.08 -16.42
CA ARG A 122 -4.12 11.52 -15.10
C ARG A 122 -2.91 10.60 -15.19
N VAL A 123 -2.85 9.74 -16.22
CA VAL A 123 -1.70 8.86 -16.44
C VAL A 123 -0.44 9.67 -16.74
N LYS A 124 -0.49 10.65 -17.65
CA LYS A 124 0.65 11.54 -17.92
C LYS A 124 1.17 12.24 -16.67
N MET A 125 0.25 12.76 -15.84
CA MET A 125 0.63 13.38 -14.57
C MET A 125 1.31 12.38 -13.62
N ALA A 126 0.75 11.17 -13.46
CA ALA A 126 1.34 10.13 -12.62
C ALA A 126 2.75 9.74 -13.09
N LEU A 127 2.93 9.53 -14.40
CA LEU A 127 4.24 9.20 -14.99
C LEU A 127 5.26 10.34 -14.78
N LYS A 128 4.87 11.59 -14.95
CA LYS A 128 5.74 12.74 -14.68
C LYS A 128 6.17 12.79 -13.21
N HIS A 129 5.26 12.48 -12.26
CA HIS A 129 5.57 12.50 -10.84
C HIS A 129 6.45 11.34 -10.37
N THR A 130 6.56 10.29 -11.19
CA THR A 130 7.39 9.12 -10.91
C THR A 130 8.59 9.01 -11.87
N SER A 131 8.93 10.09 -12.58
CA SER A 131 10.07 10.16 -13.50
C SER A 131 10.04 9.05 -14.58
N LEU A 132 8.86 8.78 -15.13
CA LEU A 132 8.60 7.82 -16.20
C LEU A 132 8.03 8.48 -17.48
N ASP A 133 8.02 9.82 -17.54
CA ASP A 133 7.59 10.56 -18.74
C ASP A 133 8.45 10.20 -19.96
N GLY A 134 7.81 10.06 -21.12
CA GLY A 134 8.44 9.58 -22.34
C GLY A 134 8.63 8.07 -22.46
N MET A 135 8.28 7.29 -21.42
CA MET A 135 8.43 5.83 -21.42
C MET A 135 7.10 5.06 -21.54
N GLU A 136 6.02 5.73 -21.94
CA GLU A 136 4.65 5.19 -21.95
C GLU A 136 4.51 3.86 -22.68
N LYS A 137 5.26 3.70 -23.79
CA LYS A 137 5.19 2.53 -24.68
C LYS A 137 6.14 1.39 -24.31
N VAL A 138 7.01 1.59 -23.31
CA VAL A 138 7.99 0.59 -22.87
C VAL A 138 7.30 -0.51 -22.08
N TYR A 139 7.76 -1.75 -22.24
CA TYR A 139 7.27 -2.91 -21.48
C TYR A 139 8.15 -3.21 -20.26
N PRO A 140 7.57 -3.68 -19.15
CA PRO A 140 8.28 -3.88 -17.88
C PRO A 140 9.48 -4.83 -17.93
N GLY A 141 9.46 -5.82 -18.81
CA GLY A 141 10.54 -6.82 -18.92
C GLY A 141 11.92 -6.24 -19.24
N ASN A 142 12.00 -5.02 -19.78
CA ASN A 142 13.24 -4.35 -20.13
C ASN A 142 13.66 -3.28 -19.09
N LEU A 143 12.99 -3.25 -17.93
CA LEU A 143 13.18 -2.19 -16.93
C LEU A 143 13.91 -2.70 -15.70
N SER A 144 14.70 -1.80 -15.07
CA SER A 144 15.31 -2.06 -13.77
C SER A 144 14.25 -2.18 -12.66
N GLY A 145 14.61 -2.80 -11.53
CA GLY A 145 13.72 -2.92 -10.37
C GLY A 145 13.15 -1.56 -9.90
N GLY A 146 13.99 -0.51 -9.90
CA GLY A 146 13.53 0.83 -9.54
C GLY A 146 12.55 1.43 -10.55
N GLN A 147 12.71 1.18 -11.84
CA GLN A 147 11.73 1.59 -12.83
C GLN A 147 10.40 0.84 -12.68
N GLN A 148 10.45 -0.46 -12.39
CA GLN A 148 9.26 -1.25 -12.10
C GLN A 148 8.55 -0.77 -10.83
N GLN A 149 9.29 -0.39 -9.80
CA GLN A 149 8.74 0.21 -8.59
C GLN A 149 8.05 1.56 -8.89
N ARG A 150 8.65 2.41 -9.71
CA ARG A 150 8.03 3.68 -10.13
C ARG A 150 6.73 3.45 -10.89
N ILE A 151 6.62 2.38 -11.71
CA ILE A 151 5.34 1.99 -12.32
C ILE A 151 4.31 1.63 -11.25
N ALA A 152 4.68 0.85 -10.24
CA ALA A 152 3.78 0.48 -9.16
C ALA A 152 3.31 1.71 -8.36
N LEU A 153 4.22 2.65 -8.06
CA LEU A 153 3.88 3.94 -7.44
C LEU A 153 2.95 4.78 -8.33
N ALA A 154 3.27 4.93 -9.63
CA ALA A 154 2.44 5.67 -10.59
C ALA A 154 1.02 5.08 -10.64
N ARG A 155 0.90 3.76 -10.70
CA ARG A 155 -0.38 3.04 -10.68
C ARG A 155 -1.16 3.27 -9.38
N ALA A 156 -0.47 3.35 -8.25
CA ALA A 156 -1.11 3.60 -6.97
C ALA A 156 -1.62 5.04 -6.84
N ILE A 157 -0.84 6.06 -7.28
CA ILE A 157 -1.21 7.48 -7.15
C ILE A 157 -2.19 7.97 -8.21
N VAL A 158 -2.30 7.30 -9.38
CA VAL A 158 -3.15 7.75 -10.51
C VAL A 158 -4.63 7.90 -10.15
N THR A 159 -5.09 7.15 -9.14
CA THR A 159 -6.45 7.22 -8.62
C THR A 159 -6.66 8.33 -7.61
N ASN A 160 -5.62 9.09 -7.27
CA ASN A 160 -5.59 10.12 -6.24
C ASN A 160 -6.13 9.59 -4.88
N PRO A 161 -5.52 8.54 -4.31
CA PRO A 161 -5.98 7.94 -3.07
C PRO A 161 -5.71 8.86 -1.88
N LYS A 162 -6.55 8.80 -0.84
CA LYS A 162 -6.25 9.47 0.45
C LYS A 162 -5.27 8.69 1.32
N VAL A 163 -5.16 7.39 1.08
CA VAL A 163 -4.31 6.46 1.84
C VAL A 163 -3.51 5.59 0.88
N MET A 164 -2.21 5.49 1.12
CA MET A 164 -1.28 4.61 0.42
C MET A 164 -0.78 3.52 1.35
N LEU A 165 -0.84 2.28 0.90
CA LEU A 165 -0.34 1.10 1.61
C LEU A 165 0.90 0.59 0.87
N LEU A 166 2.03 0.50 1.56
CA LEU A 166 3.33 0.10 1.01
C LEU A 166 3.82 -1.14 1.75
N ASP A 167 3.75 -2.31 1.11
CA ASP A 167 4.15 -3.60 1.69
C ASP A 167 5.58 -3.93 1.28
N GLU A 168 6.57 -3.67 2.13
CA GLU A 168 8.02 -3.85 1.90
C GLU A 168 8.49 -3.34 0.53
N PRO A 169 8.14 -2.10 0.13
CA PRO A 169 8.31 -1.65 -1.26
C PRO A 169 9.77 -1.50 -1.68
N LEU A 170 10.71 -1.47 -0.74
CA LEU A 170 12.13 -1.22 -1.00
C LEU A 170 13.00 -2.48 -0.87
N SER A 171 12.44 -3.60 -0.40
CA SER A 171 13.20 -4.81 -0.07
C SER A 171 13.97 -5.42 -1.25
N ASN A 172 13.44 -5.30 -2.47
CA ASN A 172 14.02 -5.89 -3.70
C ASN A 172 14.97 -4.94 -4.45
N LEU A 173 15.40 -3.83 -3.83
CA LEU A 173 16.26 -2.82 -4.44
C LEU A 173 17.66 -2.84 -3.84
N ASP A 174 18.65 -2.46 -4.66
CA ASP A 174 20.01 -2.23 -4.18
C ASP A 174 20.07 -1.01 -3.23
N PRO A 175 21.10 -0.91 -2.36
CA PRO A 175 21.17 0.14 -1.33
C PRO A 175 21.07 1.57 -1.85
N LYS A 176 21.72 1.89 -2.97
CA LYS A 176 21.72 3.22 -3.57
C LYS A 176 20.34 3.60 -4.11
N LEU A 177 19.73 2.67 -4.80
CA LEU A 177 18.38 2.86 -5.35
C LEU A 177 17.33 2.95 -4.24
N ARG A 178 17.49 2.18 -3.16
CA ARG A 178 16.63 2.23 -1.97
C ARG A 178 16.62 3.62 -1.34
N GLU A 179 17.80 4.25 -1.20
CA GLU A 179 17.91 5.61 -0.69
C GLU A 179 17.19 6.63 -1.58
N THR A 180 17.39 6.55 -2.89
CA THR A 180 16.71 7.40 -3.87
C THR A 180 15.19 7.24 -3.78
N MET A 181 14.70 6.00 -3.71
CA MET A 181 13.26 5.71 -3.66
C MET A 181 12.60 6.15 -2.34
N ARG A 182 13.33 6.09 -1.21
CA ARG A 182 12.85 6.68 0.06
C ARG A 182 12.55 8.16 -0.10
N PHE A 183 13.48 8.90 -0.69
CA PHE A 183 13.31 10.32 -0.94
C PHE A 183 12.11 10.59 -1.87
N GLU A 184 11.98 9.86 -2.98
CA GLU A 184 10.87 9.99 -3.92
C GLU A 184 9.51 9.74 -3.26
N ILE A 185 9.39 8.70 -2.43
CA ILE A 185 8.15 8.39 -1.69
C ILE A 185 7.79 9.55 -0.75
N LYS A 186 8.76 10.13 -0.04
CA LYS A 186 8.52 11.26 0.87
C LYS A 186 8.10 12.52 0.13
N GLU A 187 8.70 12.80 -1.02
CA GLU A 187 8.32 13.92 -1.89
C GLU A 187 6.90 13.74 -2.45
N LEU A 188 6.53 12.53 -2.88
CA LEU A 188 5.17 12.22 -3.32
C LEU A 188 4.16 12.41 -2.18
N GLN A 189 4.49 11.94 -0.96
CA GLN A 189 3.63 12.11 0.21
C GLN A 189 3.37 13.58 0.51
N LYS A 190 4.43 14.41 0.55
CA LYS A 190 4.30 15.85 0.78
C LYS A 190 3.46 16.53 -0.30
N LYS A 191 3.69 16.17 -1.57
CA LYS A 191 3.02 16.78 -2.71
C LYS A 191 1.53 16.49 -2.77
N PHE A 192 1.14 15.26 -2.47
CA PHE A 192 -0.25 14.79 -2.58
C PHE A 192 -0.96 14.75 -1.23
N ASN A 193 -0.25 14.97 -0.13
CA ASN A 193 -0.76 14.96 1.24
C ASN A 193 -1.57 13.69 1.59
N PHE A 194 -1.16 12.52 1.06
CA PHE A 194 -1.80 11.27 1.42
C PHE A 194 -1.20 10.67 2.69
N THR A 195 -2.02 9.93 3.43
CA THR A 195 -1.58 9.13 4.58
C THR A 195 -0.85 7.89 4.07
N ILE A 196 0.33 7.58 4.61
CA ILE A 196 1.07 6.36 4.27
C ILE A 196 1.02 5.37 5.43
N ILE A 197 0.78 4.08 5.12
CA ILE A 197 1.18 2.96 5.96
C ILE A 197 2.31 2.24 5.24
N PHE A 198 3.46 2.18 5.90
CA PHE A 198 4.68 1.59 5.37
C PHE A 198 5.07 0.36 6.19
N VAL A 199 5.17 -0.80 5.57
CA VAL A 199 5.64 -2.03 6.21
C VAL A 199 7.09 -2.28 5.84
N THR A 200 7.95 -2.48 6.82
CA THR A 200 9.35 -2.82 6.63
C THR A 200 9.91 -3.64 7.80
N HIS A 201 11.01 -4.33 7.56
CA HIS A 201 11.86 -4.93 8.60
C HIS A 201 13.16 -4.15 8.80
N ASP A 202 13.39 -3.08 8.02
CA ASP A 202 14.59 -2.23 8.09
C ASP A 202 14.31 -0.99 8.95
N GLN A 203 15.06 -0.86 10.05
CA GLN A 203 14.95 0.27 10.97
C GLN A 203 15.30 1.61 10.31
N SER A 204 16.29 1.62 9.42
CA SER A 204 16.72 2.84 8.74
C SER A 204 15.65 3.37 7.78
N GLU A 205 14.90 2.49 7.15
CA GLU A 205 13.75 2.88 6.32
C GLU A 205 12.63 3.48 7.17
N ALA A 206 12.26 2.81 8.26
CA ALA A 206 11.21 3.27 9.15
C ALA A 206 11.56 4.64 9.75
N MET A 207 12.79 4.83 10.24
CA MET A 207 13.25 6.11 10.83
C MET A 207 13.31 7.25 9.79
N ALA A 208 13.68 6.96 8.55
CA ALA A 208 13.82 7.99 7.52
C ALA A 208 12.49 8.47 6.94
N LEU A 209 11.49 7.60 6.89
CA LEU A 209 10.21 7.89 6.21
C LEU A 209 9.11 8.31 7.18
N SER A 210 9.09 7.79 8.41
CA SER A 210 7.89 7.83 9.24
C SER A 210 7.86 9.00 10.20
N ASP A 211 6.69 9.54 10.41
CA ASP A 211 6.41 10.50 11.48
C ASP A 211 6.22 9.75 12.82
N ARG A 212 5.64 8.55 12.77
CA ARG A 212 5.50 7.60 13.88
C ARG A 212 5.70 6.18 13.37
N MET A 213 6.16 5.30 14.25
CA MET A 213 6.30 3.87 13.95
C MET A 213 5.80 3.03 15.13
N MET A 214 5.40 1.82 14.80
CA MET A 214 5.09 0.77 15.79
C MET A 214 6.02 -0.41 15.54
N VAL A 215 6.66 -0.86 16.60
CA VAL A 215 7.42 -2.10 16.59
C VAL A 215 6.47 -3.24 16.95
N MET A 216 6.36 -4.21 16.06
CA MET A 216 5.54 -5.41 16.23
C MET A 216 6.44 -6.62 16.50
N ASP A 217 6.10 -7.37 17.56
CA ASP A 217 6.75 -8.61 17.92
C ASP A 217 5.67 -9.63 18.32
N MET A 218 5.51 -10.66 17.51
CA MET A 218 4.55 -11.75 17.70
C MET A 218 3.05 -11.36 17.84
N GLY A 219 2.61 -10.36 17.08
CA GLY A 219 1.18 -10.02 16.92
C GLY A 219 0.64 -8.92 17.80
#